data_15ed33de2255ffffde09f86bd36cfd67
#
_entry.id   15ed33de2255ffffde09f86bd36cfd67
#
_cell.length_a   1.000
_cell.length_b   1.000
_cell.length_c   1.000
_cell.angle_alpha   90.00
_cell.angle_beta   90.00
_cell.angle_gamma   90.00
#
_symmetry.space_group_name_H-M   'P 1'
#
loop_
_entity.id
_entity.type
_entity.pdbx_description
1 polymer ?
#
loop_
_entity_poly.entity_id
_entity_poly.type
_entity_poly.pdbx_seq_one_letter_code
_entity_poly.pdbx_strand_id
1 'polypeptide(L)'
;NSMPSLPLITAGAVLHAWWNYLVKRTGSDDVLFVWCYSAVSLPPMAAVMVWWLAHGGDIGAAWWAGVVSMMLHTTYGVMLQKAYAKADMSVVYPVSRGLAPVIVTLVSLLWAQAPSRWGWAGMILVIIGAWVMSGAGVNGRNVGRGVGLGALLATTTAAYTLWDAYAASVLHVAVIPYMVLSSTAQVLLLTVVLWSRREELIPCLRGDGRKALPIAVLAPLSYALVILAMHGGSPSMVSTSRSLNVAVGSLFAIVSLRERPSRSGAVGIGLICAGALASAL
;
A
#
# COMPACT_ATOMS: atom_id res chain seq x y z
N ASN A 1 -10.31 -21.37 -0.03
CA ASN A 1 -11.34 -20.31 0.13
C ASN A 1 -10.71 -18.91 -0.05
N SER A 2 -10.21 -18.61 -1.27
CA SER A 2 -9.60 -17.32 -1.61
C SER A 2 -10.59 -16.24 -2.09
N MET A 3 -11.85 -16.63 -2.33
CA MET A 3 -12.89 -15.72 -2.85
C MET A 3 -13.22 -14.50 -1.96
N PRO A 4 -13.26 -14.58 -0.61
CA PRO A 4 -13.59 -13.41 0.21
C PRO A 4 -12.50 -12.32 0.18
N SER A 5 -11.27 -12.68 -0.15
CA SER A 5 -10.13 -11.75 -0.11
C SER A 5 -10.12 -10.75 -1.29
N LEU A 6 -10.55 -11.17 -2.48
CA LEU A 6 -10.55 -10.30 -3.67
C LEU A 6 -11.51 -9.09 -3.54
N PRO A 7 -12.76 -9.23 -3.08
CA PRO A 7 -13.63 -8.09 -2.81
C PRO A 7 -13.04 -7.11 -1.81
N LEU A 8 -12.41 -7.60 -0.73
CA LEU A 8 -11.75 -6.75 0.26
C LEU A 8 -10.59 -5.96 -0.33
N ILE A 9 -9.74 -6.61 -1.15
CA ILE A 9 -8.62 -5.94 -1.83
C ILE A 9 -9.14 -4.92 -2.84
N THR A 10 -10.19 -5.26 -3.60
CA THR A 10 -10.79 -4.34 -4.58
C THR A 10 -11.38 -3.11 -3.88
N ALA A 11 -12.14 -3.30 -2.80
CA ALA A 11 -12.64 -2.20 -1.99
C ALA A 11 -11.50 -1.35 -1.42
N GLY A 12 -10.46 -2.00 -0.89
CA GLY A 12 -9.25 -1.33 -0.42
C GLY A 12 -8.56 -0.51 -1.52
N ALA A 13 -8.49 -1.04 -2.75
CA ALA A 13 -7.92 -0.35 -3.91
C ALA A 13 -8.73 0.90 -4.30
N VAL A 14 -10.05 0.84 -4.27
CA VAL A 14 -10.93 1.98 -4.54
C VAL A 14 -10.73 3.07 -3.48
N LEU A 15 -10.75 2.70 -2.19
CA LEU A 15 -10.51 3.64 -1.10
C LEU A 15 -9.09 4.24 -1.17
N HIS A 16 -8.10 3.44 -1.56
CA HIS A 16 -6.72 3.87 -1.75
C HIS A 16 -6.61 4.92 -2.88
N ALA A 17 -7.24 4.67 -4.02
CA ALA A 17 -7.27 5.63 -5.11
C ALA A 17 -7.98 6.94 -4.71
N TRP A 18 -9.07 6.82 -3.95
CA TRP A 18 -9.85 7.97 -3.51
C TRP A 18 -9.08 8.87 -2.54
N TRP A 19 -8.50 8.32 -1.47
CA TRP A 19 -7.75 9.17 -0.54
C TRP A 19 -6.48 9.77 -1.17
N ASN A 20 -5.80 9.05 -2.08
CA ASN A 20 -4.69 9.61 -2.85
C ASN A 20 -5.12 10.78 -3.74
N TYR A 21 -6.29 10.68 -4.37
CA TYR A 21 -6.87 11.79 -5.12
C TYR A 21 -7.14 13.00 -4.23
N LEU A 22 -7.71 12.78 -3.03
CA LEU A 22 -7.94 13.85 -2.07
C LEU A 22 -6.64 14.54 -1.64
N VAL A 23 -5.57 13.78 -1.37
CA VAL A 23 -4.24 14.34 -1.08
C VAL A 23 -3.75 15.21 -2.22
N LYS A 24 -3.79 14.72 -3.47
CA LYS A 24 -3.38 15.52 -4.65
C LYS A 24 -4.19 16.80 -4.78
N ARG A 25 -5.48 16.75 -4.48
CA ARG A 25 -6.37 17.90 -4.56
C ARG A 25 -6.07 18.98 -3.52
N THR A 26 -5.48 18.62 -2.38
CA THR A 26 -5.07 19.60 -1.37
C THR A 26 -3.82 20.38 -1.78
N GLY A 27 -3.06 19.89 -2.76
CA GLY A 27 -1.79 20.50 -3.19
C GLY A 27 -0.67 20.42 -2.15
N SER A 28 -0.83 19.58 -1.12
CA SER A 28 0.13 19.43 -0.02
C SER A 28 0.84 18.09 -0.14
N ASP A 29 2.02 18.08 -0.77
CA ASP A 29 2.90 16.91 -0.83
C ASP A 29 3.91 16.88 0.36
N ASP A 30 3.69 17.74 1.38
CA ASP A 30 4.60 17.86 2.52
C ASP A 30 4.35 16.77 3.56
N VAL A 31 5.44 16.27 4.16
CA VAL A 31 5.43 15.35 5.31
C VAL A 31 4.60 15.90 6.47
N LEU A 32 4.51 17.22 6.61
CA LEU A 32 3.67 17.90 7.59
C LEU A 32 2.18 17.56 7.40
N PHE A 33 1.69 17.53 6.16
CA PHE A 33 0.31 17.15 5.87
C PHE A 33 0.05 15.66 6.11
N VAL A 34 1.06 14.80 5.84
CA VAL A 34 1.00 13.37 6.19
C VAL A 34 0.83 13.20 7.70
N TRP A 35 1.62 13.95 8.49
CA TRP A 35 1.47 13.97 9.95
C TRP A 35 0.07 14.47 10.36
N CYS A 36 -0.43 15.52 9.72
CA CYS A 36 -1.73 16.11 10.02
C CYS A 36 -2.87 15.10 9.88
N TYR A 37 -3.02 14.45 8.72
CA TYR A 37 -4.11 13.48 8.54
C TYR A 37 -3.91 12.21 9.38
N SER A 38 -2.66 11.81 9.64
CA SER A 38 -2.37 10.69 10.55
C SER A 38 -2.76 11.04 11.99
N ALA A 39 -2.45 12.24 12.47
CA ALA A 39 -2.85 12.70 13.80
C ALA A 39 -4.38 12.82 13.94
N VAL A 40 -5.05 13.34 12.91
CA VAL A 40 -6.52 13.45 12.87
C VAL A 40 -7.19 12.06 12.89
N SER A 41 -6.53 11.01 12.40
CA SER A 41 -7.07 9.64 12.44
C SER A 41 -7.04 9.01 13.83
N LEU A 42 -6.17 9.47 14.75
CA LEU A 42 -5.99 8.83 16.06
C LEU A 42 -7.23 8.87 16.97
N PRO A 43 -7.97 10.00 17.12
CA PRO A 43 -9.14 10.03 17.99
C PRO A 43 -10.22 9.01 17.62
N PRO A 44 -10.68 8.90 16.35
CA PRO A 44 -11.65 7.87 15.98
C PRO A 44 -11.08 6.45 16.12
N MET A 45 -9.80 6.24 15.80
CA MET A 45 -9.15 4.95 15.98
C MET A 45 -9.03 4.57 17.45
N ALA A 46 -8.71 5.53 18.34
CA ALA A 46 -8.70 5.30 19.78
C ALA A 46 -10.09 4.93 20.31
N ALA A 47 -11.15 5.58 19.83
CA ALA A 47 -12.52 5.22 20.19
C ALA A 47 -12.87 3.77 19.77
N VAL A 48 -12.48 3.35 18.56
CA VAL A 48 -12.65 1.97 18.08
C VAL A 48 -11.82 1.00 18.94
N MET A 49 -10.62 1.37 19.36
CA MET A 49 -9.77 0.55 20.24
C MET A 49 -10.41 0.37 21.63
N VAL A 50 -10.93 1.45 22.22
CA VAL A 50 -11.63 1.40 23.51
C VAL A 50 -12.86 0.50 23.40
N TRP A 51 -13.64 0.65 22.32
CA TRP A 51 -14.77 -0.22 22.06
C TRP A 51 -14.36 -1.69 21.95
N TRP A 52 -13.28 -2.00 21.21
CA TRP A 52 -12.72 -3.34 21.06
C TRP A 52 -12.36 -3.96 22.40
N LEU A 53 -11.61 -3.23 23.24
CA LEU A 53 -11.20 -3.69 24.57
C LEU A 53 -12.39 -3.88 25.53
N ALA A 54 -13.40 -2.98 25.48
CA ALA A 54 -14.60 -3.06 26.29
C ALA A 54 -15.48 -4.29 25.97
N HIS A 55 -15.36 -4.82 24.74
CA HIS A 55 -16.08 -6.03 24.31
C HIS A 55 -15.23 -7.31 24.38
N GLY A 56 -14.16 -7.29 25.20
CA GLY A 56 -13.32 -8.46 25.46
C GLY A 56 -12.27 -8.73 24.36
N GLY A 57 -12.02 -7.75 23.51
CA GLY A 57 -10.94 -7.83 22.54
C GLY A 57 -9.56 -7.80 23.24
N ASP A 58 -8.59 -8.49 22.63
CA ASP A 58 -7.21 -8.55 23.11
C ASP A 58 -6.26 -7.81 22.16
N ILE A 59 -5.20 -7.24 22.71
CA ILE A 59 -4.13 -6.61 21.95
C ILE A 59 -3.18 -7.66 21.38
N GLY A 60 -2.92 -8.74 22.12
CA GLY A 60 -2.03 -9.83 21.73
C GLY A 60 -0.69 -9.34 21.23
N ALA A 61 -0.21 -9.91 20.12
CA ALA A 61 1.05 -9.53 19.48
C ALA A 61 0.99 -8.20 18.72
N ALA A 62 -0.18 -7.59 18.57
CA ALA A 62 -0.37 -6.40 17.73
C ALA A 62 0.49 -5.20 18.20
N TRP A 63 0.82 -5.09 19.49
CA TRP A 63 1.57 -3.97 20.04
C TRP A 63 2.99 -3.86 19.45
N TRP A 64 3.71 -4.96 19.28
CA TRP A 64 5.05 -4.94 18.69
C TRP A 64 5.02 -5.18 17.19
N ALA A 65 4.11 -6.04 16.71
CA ALA A 65 3.98 -6.34 15.29
C ALA A 65 3.57 -5.09 14.50
N GLY A 66 2.68 -4.26 15.03
CA GLY A 66 2.28 -2.99 14.42
C GLY A 66 3.43 -1.97 14.34
N VAL A 67 4.28 -1.92 15.38
CA VAL A 67 5.48 -1.05 15.34
C VAL A 67 6.45 -1.50 14.26
N VAL A 68 6.73 -2.80 14.15
CA VAL A 68 7.60 -3.36 13.09
C VAL A 68 7.02 -3.04 11.71
N SER A 69 5.71 -3.23 11.51
CA SER A 69 5.03 -2.88 10.26
C SER A 69 5.25 -1.41 9.90
N MET A 70 5.08 -0.51 10.87
CA MET A 70 5.28 0.92 10.64
C MET A 70 6.72 1.26 10.26
N MET A 71 7.71 0.64 10.89
CA MET A 71 9.12 0.84 10.53
C MET A 71 9.40 0.40 9.08
N LEU A 72 8.84 -0.74 8.66
CA LEU A 72 8.99 -1.24 7.30
C LEU A 72 8.29 -0.35 6.27
N HIS A 73 7.08 0.14 6.58
CA HIS A 73 6.35 1.08 5.72
C HIS A 73 7.07 2.43 5.59
N THR A 74 7.65 2.92 6.67
CA THR A 74 8.44 4.16 6.64
C THR A 74 9.69 3.97 5.79
N THR A 75 10.38 2.84 5.93
CA THR A 75 11.54 2.50 5.09
C THR A 75 11.15 2.46 3.62
N TYR A 76 10.02 1.82 3.28
CA TYR A 76 9.47 1.84 1.92
C TYR A 76 9.21 3.27 1.43
N GLY A 77 8.56 4.12 2.23
CA GLY A 77 8.26 5.51 1.85
C GLY A 77 9.51 6.33 1.54
N VAL A 78 10.56 6.20 2.36
CA VAL A 78 11.86 6.86 2.14
C VAL A 78 12.54 6.32 0.87
N MET A 79 12.52 5.01 0.66
CA MET A 79 13.11 4.40 -0.54
C MET A 79 12.36 4.80 -1.81
N LEU A 80 11.02 4.91 -1.75
CA LEU A 80 10.19 5.37 -2.86
C LEU A 80 10.60 6.78 -3.32
N GLN A 81 10.71 7.71 -2.38
CA GLN A 81 11.13 9.09 -2.68
C GLN A 81 12.54 9.14 -3.27
N LYS A 82 13.48 8.39 -2.68
CA LYS A 82 14.87 8.33 -3.18
C LYS A 82 14.97 7.70 -4.57
N ALA A 83 14.19 6.67 -4.85
CA ALA A 83 14.20 6.01 -6.15
C ALA A 83 13.69 6.94 -7.25
N TYR A 84 12.58 7.62 -7.02
CA TYR A 84 12.00 8.55 -8.00
C TYR A 84 12.82 9.83 -8.18
N ALA A 85 13.57 10.27 -7.18
CA ALA A 85 14.49 11.40 -7.32
C ALA A 85 15.76 11.07 -8.13
N LYS A 86 16.11 9.78 -8.28
CA LYS A 86 17.42 9.35 -8.83
C LYS A 86 17.34 8.58 -10.16
N ALA A 87 16.15 8.16 -10.59
CA ALA A 87 15.97 7.38 -11.81
C ALA A 87 14.57 7.58 -12.42
N ASP A 88 14.47 7.26 -13.71
CA ASP A 88 13.23 7.40 -14.45
C ASP A 88 12.13 6.48 -13.90
N MET A 89 11.01 7.07 -13.60
CA MET A 89 9.83 6.37 -13.08
C MET A 89 9.34 5.26 -14.04
N SER A 90 9.52 5.46 -15.34
CA SER A 90 9.20 4.48 -16.39
C SER A 90 9.97 3.16 -16.29
N VAL A 91 11.12 3.15 -15.60
CA VAL A 91 11.92 1.96 -15.32
C VAL A 91 11.70 1.46 -13.89
N VAL A 92 11.80 2.37 -12.90
CA VAL A 92 11.67 2.02 -11.48
C VAL A 92 10.30 1.39 -11.18
N TYR A 93 9.23 1.97 -11.73
CA TYR A 93 7.87 1.55 -11.44
C TYR A 93 7.55 0.11 -11.88
N PRO A 94 7.74 -0.29 -13.16
CA PRO A 94 7.44 -1.65 -13.58
C PRO A 94 8.32 -2.70 -12.88
N VAL A 95 9.61 -2.39 -12.65
CA VAL A 95 10.51 -3.30 -11.92
C VAL A 95 10.00 -3.50 -10.49
N SER A 96 9.67 -2.42 -9.78
CA SER A 96 9.20 -2.52 -8.39
C SER A 96 7.86 -3.26 -8.28
N ARG A 97 6.94 -3.02 -9.20
CA ARG A 97 5.61 -3.63 -9.20
C ARG A 97 5.59 -5.08 -9.69
N GLY A 98 6.47 -5.40 -10.64
CA GLY A 98 6.59 -6.77 -11.15
C GLY A 98 7.38 -7.69 -10.23
N LEU A 99 8.46 -7.19 -9.61
CA LEU A 99 9.34 -8.01 -8.78
C LEU A 99 8.79 -8.25 -7.36
N ALA A 100 8.05 -7.31 -6.78
CA ALA A 100 7.52 -7.44 -5.42
C ALA A 100 6.62 -8.68 -5.24
N PRO A 101 5.62 -8.98 -6.08
CA PRO A 101 4.83 -10.21 -5.97
C PRO A 101 5.67 -11.48 -6.09
N VAL A 102 6.73 -11.46 -6.90
CA VAL A 102 7.65 -12.61 -7.05
C VAL A 102 8.37 -12.86 -5.74
N ILE A 103 8.97 -11.82 -5.13
CA ILE A 103 9.67 -11.94 -3.85
C ILE A 103 8.71 -12.43 -2.76
N VAL A 104 7.52 -11.81 -2.67
CA VAL A 104 6.48 -12.22 -1.71
C VAL A 104 6.12 -13.69 -1.90
N THR A 105 5.88 -14.13 -3.12
CA THR A 105 5.52 -15.51 -3.42
C THR A 105 6.63 -16.46 -2.98
N LEU A 106 7.86 -16.23 -3.42
CA LEU A 106 8.98 -17.14 -3.11
C LEU A 106 9.26 -17.24 -1.61
N VAL A 107 9.24 -16.10 -0.90
CA VAL A 107 9.51 -16.11 0.55
C VAL A 107 8.32 -16.70 1.32
N SER A 108 7.10 -16.44 0.92
CA SER A 108 5.92 -16.98 1.61
C SER A 108 5.78 -18.50 1.51
N LEU A 109 6.45 -19.15 0.56
CA LEU A 109 6.50 -20.60 0.49
C LEU A 109 7.09 -21.25 1.75
N LEU A 110 7.80 -20.50 2.59
CA LEU A 110 8.32 -21.01 3.87
C LEU A 110 7.21 -21.32 4.89
N TRP A 111 6.03 -20.71 4.77
CA TRP A 111 4.91 -20.92 5.71
C TRP A 111 3.53 -21.00 5.06
N ALA A 112 3.41 -20.69 3.77
CA ALA A 112 2.18 -20.69 3.02
C ALA A 112 2.24 -21.67 1.87
N GLN A 113 1.07 -22.07 1.36
CA GLN A 113 0.98 -22.95 0.21
C GLN A 113 1.41 -22.22 -1.07
N ALA A 114 1.98 -22.97 -1.99
CA ALA A 114 2.30 -22.48 -3.33
C ALA A 114 1.04 -21.99 -4.06
N PRO A 115 1.16 -20.94 -4.89
CA PRO A 115 0.05 -20.48 -5.70
C PRO A 115 -0.48 -21.59 -6.61
N SER A 116 -1.78 -21.53 -6.91
CA SER A 116 -2.36 -22.37 -7.97
C SER A 116 -1.73 -22.02 -9.33
N ARG A 117 -1.98 -22.86 -10.34
CA ARG A 117 -1.58 -22.55 -11.72
C ARG A 117 -2.13 -21.19 -12.20
N TRP A 118 -3.32 -20.84 -11.75
CA TRP A 118 -3.94 -19.54 -12.03
C TRP A 118 -3.28 -18.40 -11.28
N GLY A 119 -2.83 -18.65 -10.04
CA GLY A 119 -2.05 -17.69 -9.26
C GLY A 119 -0.74 -17.32 -9.93
N TRP A 120 -0.01 -18.30 -10.48
CA TRP A 120 1.20 -18.05 -11.27
C TRP A 120 0.91 -17.30 -12.57
N ALA A 121 -0.14 -17.69 -13.30
CA ALA A 121 -0.57 -16.99 -14.51
C ALA A 121 -0.97 -15.55 -14.20
N GLY A 122 -1.71 -15.32 -13.11
CA GLY A 122 -2.11 -14.00 -12.64
C GLY A 122 -0.92 -13.09 -12.33
N MET A 123 0.09 -13.63 -11.65
CA MET A 123 1.33 -12.89 -11.36
C MET A 123 2.06 -12.48 -12.64
N ILE A 124 2.18 -13.39 -13.62
CA ILE A 124 2.81 -13.09 -14.90
C ILE A 124 2.04 -12.00 -15.65
N LEU A 125 0.70 -12.07 -15.66
CA LEU A 125 -0.13 -11.03 -16.29
C LEU A 125 0.05 -9.67 -15.64
N VAL A 126 0.15 -9.59 -14.31
CA VAL A 126 0.42 -8.35 -13.59
C VAL A 126 1.79 -7.78 -13.94
N ILE A 127 2.82 -8.62 -14.02
CA ILE A 127 4.17 -8.20 -14.42
C ILE A 127 4.13 -7.61 -15.83
N ILE A 128 3.56 -8.32 -16.80
CA ILE A 128 3.45 -7.86 -18.19
C ILE A 128 2.62 -6.57 -18.24
N GLY A 129 1.50 -6.52 -17.53
CA GLY A 129 0.64 -5.34 -17.48
C GLY A 129 1.35 -4.11 -16.94
N ALA A 130 2.15 -4.24 -15.87
CA ALA A 130 2.94 -3.15 -15.32
C ALA A 130 4.00 -2.64 -16.32
N TRP A 131 4.67 -3.53 -17.04
CA TRP A 131 5.61 -3.17 -18.10
C TRP A 131 4.94 -2.46 -19.26
N VAL A 132 3.85 -2.99 -19.76
CA VAL A 132 3.08 -2.40 -20.88
C VAL A 132 2.54 -1.03 -20.50
N MET A 133 2.02 -0.90 -19.28
CA MET A 133 1.46 0.37 -18.77
C MET A 133 2.50 1.48 -18.65
N SER A 134 3.73 1.14 -18.27
CA SER A 134 4.80 2.12 -18.14
C SER A 134 5.25 2.73 -19.48
N GLY A 135 4.82 2.19 -20.59
CA GLY A 135 5.25 2.65 -21.92
C GLY A 135 6.75 2.45 -22.17
N ALA A 136 7.38 1.56 -21.43
CA ALA A 136 8.81 1.38 -21.38
C ALA A 136 9.43 0.96 -22.73
N GLY A 137 9.68 1.95 -23.56
CA GLY A 137 10.83 1.90 -24.44
C GLY A 137 12.07 2.04 -23.57
N VAL A 138 12.89 1.00 -23.49
CA VAL A 138 14.14 0.91 -22.70
C VAL A 138 15.24 1.82 -23.28
N ASN A 139 14.95 3.10 -23.51
CA ASN A 139 15.85 4.04 -24.17
C ASN A 139 16.40 5.12 -23.21
N GLY A 140 16.59 4.77 -21.92
CA GLY A 140 17.12 5.72 -20.93
C GLY A 140 18.63 5.56 -20.67
N ARG A 141 19.34 6.66 -20.54
CA ARG A 141 20.79 6.72 -20.20
C ARG A 141 21.16 6.06 -18.86
N ASN A 142 20.18 5.66 -18.02
CA ASN A 142 20.38 5.11 -16.67
C ASN A 142 19.52 3.89 -16.37
N VAL A 143 19.23 3.04 -17.36
CA VAL A 143 18.39 1.84 -17.20
C VAL A 143 18.90 0.95 -16.06
N GLY A 144 20.18 0.66 -15.98
CA GLY A 144 20.77 -0.17 -14.93
C GLY A 144 20.51 0.38 -13.52
N ARG A 145 20.64 1.71 -13.37
CA ARG A 145 20.35 2.37 -12.08
C ARG A 145 18.86 2.32 -11.74
N GLY A 146 17.99 2.51 -12.73
CA GLY A 146 16.54 2.40 -12.57
C GLY A 146 16.11 1.00 -12.17
N VAL A 147 16.69 -0.04 -12.79
CA VAL A 147 16.46 -1.45 -12.43
C VAL A 147 16.92 -1.73 -11.01
N GLY A 148 18.13 -1.29 -10.61
CA GLY A 148 18.65 -1.48 -9.27
C GLY A 148 17.78 -0.81 -8.19
N LEU A 149 17.36 0.44 -8.42
CA LEU A 149 16.47 1.16 -7.51
C LEU A 149 15.06 0.56 -7.47
N GLY A 150 14.54 0.10 -8.61
CA GLY A 150 13.27 -0.62 -8.70
C GLY A 150 13.30 -1.95 -7.95
N ALA A 151 14.39 -2.70 -8.04
CA ALA A 151 14.59 -3.94 -7.29
C ALA A 151 14.68 -3.69 -5.77
N LEU A 152 15.41 -2.64 -5.35
CA LEU A 152 15.48 -2.23 -3.95
C LEU A 152 14.09 -1.84 -3.42
N LEU A 153 13.33 -1.08 -4.21
CA LEU A 153 11.97 -0.70 -3.85
C LEU A 153 11.03 -1.92 -3.78
N ALA A 154 11.18 -2.87 -4.70
CA ALA A 154 10.45 -4.15 -4.66
C ALA A 154 10.75 -4.93 -3.38
N THR A 155 12.01 -4.97 -2.96
CA THR A 155 12.41 -5.65 -1.72
C THR A 155 11.79 -5.01 -0.48
N THR A 156 11.77 -3.68 -0.39
CA THR A 156 11.10 -3.00 0.73
C THR A 156 9.58 -3.19 0.70
N THR A 157 8.98 -3.19 -0.48
CA THR A 157 7.55 -3.51 -0.66
C THR A 157 7.24 -4.94 -0.22
N ALA A 158 8.07 -5.89 -0.63
CA ALA A 158 7.93 -7.29 -0.23
C ALA A 158 8.11 -7.46 1.29
N ALA A 159 9.07 -6.76 1.89
CA ALA A 159 9.35 -6.86 3.32
C ALA A 159 8.12 -6.49 4.17
N TYR A 160 7.50 -5.33 3.97
CA TYR A 160 6.32 -4.99 4.74
C TYR A 160 5.11 -5.87 4.40
N THR A 161 4.96 -6.26 3.13
CA THR A 161 3.85 -7.14 2.72
C THR A 161 3.96 -8.53 3.36
N LEU A 162 5.16 -9.11 3.37
CA LEU A 162 5.43 -10.39 4.02
C LEU A 162 5.24 -10.31 5.54
N TRP A 163 5.71 -9.21 6.15
CA TRP A 163 5.53 -8.99 7.58
C TRP A 163 4.04 -8.91 7.95
N ASP A 164 3.27 -8.10 7.23
CA ASP A 164 1.84 -7.93 7.50
C ASP A 164 1.06 -9.23 7.25
N ALA A 165 1.44 -9.98 6.20
CA ALA A 165 0.86 -11.29 5.93
C ALA A 165 1.21 -12.32 7.03
N TYR A 166 2.45 -12.31 7.53
CA TYR A 166 2.88 -13.15 8.65
C TYR A 166 2.14 -12.76 9.94
N ALA A 167 2.05 -11.47 10.23
CA ALA A 167 1.32 -10.95 11.39
C ALA A 167 -0.16 -11.36 11.35
N ALA A 168 -0.81 -11.28 10.19
CA ALA A 168 -2.21 -11.66 10.03
C ALA A 168 -2.42 -13.18 10.09
N SER A 169 -1.60 -13.98 9.37
CA SER A 169 -1.85 -15.40 9.14
C SER A 169 -1.20 -16.32 10.19
N VAL A 170 -0.08 -15.92 10.79
CA VAL A 170 0.69 -16.73 11.75
C VAL A 170 0.55 -16.20 13.16
N LEU A 171 0.74 -14.89 13.37
CA LEU A 171 0.57 -14.29 14.69
C LEU A 171 -0.90 -14.02 15.03
N HIS A 172 -1.80 -14.16 14.07
CA HIS A 172 -3.25 -13.95 14.23
C HIS A 172 -3.59 -12.62 14.90
N VAL A 173 -2.85 -11.55 14.56
CA VAL A 173 -3.10 -10.23 15.13
C VAL A 173 -4.48 -9.72 14.76
N ALA A 174 -5.22 -9.20 15.74
CA ALA A 174 -6.49 -8.56 15.45
C ALA A 174 -6.27 -7.24 14.67
N VAL A 175 -7.11 -7.00 13.66
CA VAL A 175 -6.94 -5.85 12.73
C VAL A 175 -7.02 -4.53 13.47
N ILE A 176 -7.96 -4.38 14.42
CA ILE A 176 -8.18 -3.12 15.16
C ILE A 176 -6.93 -2.70 15.93
N PRO A 177 -6.40 -3.49 16.89
CA PRO A 177 -5.21 -3.08 17.62
C PRO A 177 -3.99 -2.93 16.72
N TYR A 178 -3.85 -3.78 15.69
CA TYR A 178 -2.75 -3.68 14.74
C TYR A 178 -2.74 -2.33 14.01
N MET A 179 -3.88 -1.89 13.50
CA MET A 179 -4.01 -0.62 12.79
C MET A 179 -3.83 0.58 13.73
N VAL A 180 -4.44 0.55 14.92
CA VAL A 180 -4.34 1.64 15.89
C VAL A 180 -2.89 1.83 16.34
N LEU A 181 -2.21 0.75 16.67
CA LEU A 181 -0.83 0.82 17.16
C LEU A 181 0.16 1.19 16.07
N SER A 182 -0.03 0.68 14.84
CA SER A 182 0.76 1.11 13.67
C SER A 182 0.59 2.59 13.38
N SER A 183 -0.64 3.10 13.40
CA SER A 183 -0.93 4.51 13.14
C SER A 183 -0.39 5.41 14.27
N THR A 184 -0.47 4.96 15.52
CA THR A 184 0.12 5.67 16.65
C THR A 184 1.64 5.75 16.51
N ALA A 185 2.30 4.64 16.18
CA ALA A 185 3.73 4.61 15.92
C ALA A 185 4.12 5.55 14.76
N GLN A 186 3.29 5.63 13.71
CA GLN A 186 3.51 6.56 12.59
C GLN A 186 3.49 8.02 13.04
N VAL A 187 2.49 8.40 13.81
CA VAL A 187 2.39 9.79 14.31
C VAL A 187 3.57 10.14 15.22
N LEU A 188 3.96 9.22 16.10
CA LEU A 188 5.12 9.42 16.97
C LEU A 188 6.41 9.58 16.15
N LEU A 189 6.64 8.71 15.19
CA LEU A 189 7.80 8.76 14.33
C LEU A 189 7.85 10.05 13.51
N LEU A 190 6.73 10.43 12.89
CA LEU A 190 6.63 11.67 12.11
C LEU A 190 6.81 12.91 13.00
N THR A 191 6.33 12.88 14.24
CA THR A 191 6.55 13.96 15.21
C THR A 191 8.05 14.11 15.51
N VAL A 192 8.79 13.02 15.69
CA VAL A 192 10.24 13.05 15.87
C VAL A 192 10.94 13.60 14.62
N VAL A 193 10.55 13.13 13.42
CA VAL A 193 11.11 13.62 12.14
C VAL A 193 10.85 15.12 11.95
N LEU A 194 9.68 15.59 12.35
CA LEU A 194 9.27 17.00 12.25
C LEU A 194 9.64 17.84 13.47
N TRP A 195 10.49 17.34 14.37
CA TRP A 195 10.83 18.05 15.61
C TRP A 195 11.40 19.45 15.39
N SER A 196 12.17 19.65 14.33
CA SER A 196 12.66 20.96 13.89
C SER A 196 11.55 21.92 13.44
N ARG A 197 10.41 21.39 13.04
CA ARG A 197 9.21 22.11 12.57
C ARG A 197 8.02 21.96 13.53
N ARG A 198 8.26 21.60 14.77
CA ARG A 198 7.19 21.34 15.77
C ARG A 198 6.21 22.50 15.96
N GLU A 199 6.67 23.73 15.73
CA GLU A 199 5.84 24.93 15.83
C GLU A 199 4.77 25.00 14.72
N GLU A 200 4.97 24.27 13.61
CA GLU A 200 4.02 24.20 12.50
C GLU A 200 2.93 23.12 12.70
N LEU A 201 3.11 22.18 13.64
CA LEU A 201 2.21 21.03 13.82
C LEU A 201 0.79 21.47 14.19
N ILE A 202 0.66 22.30 15.21
CA ILE A 202 -0.66 22.79 15.69
C ILE A 202 -1.33 23.72 14.67
N PRO A 203 -0.60 24.70 14.05
CA PRO A 203 -1.16 25.48 12.94
C PRO A 203 -1.67 24.61 11.78
N CYS A 204 -0.94 23.55 11.41
CA CYS A 204 -1.36 22.61 10.37
C CYS A 204 -2.70 21.92 10.72
N LEU A 205 -2.83 21.41 11.95
CA LEU A 205 -4.09 20.82 12.42
C LEU A 205 -5.27 21.80 12.37
N ARG A 206 -5.05 23.05 12.75
CA ARG A 206 -6.09 24.10 12.74
C ARG A 206 -6.47 24.54 11.33
N GLY A 207 -5.49 24.64 10.43
CA GLY A 207 -5.68 25.10 9.06
C GLY A 207 -6.21 24.01 8.12
N ASP A 208 -5.60 22.84 8.15
CA ASP A 208 -5.85 21.75 7.19
C ASP A 208 -6.59 20.54 7.78
N GLY A 209 -6.89 20.53 9.08
CA GLY A 209 -7.54 19.40 9.74
C GLY A 209 -8.89 19.00 9.12
N ARG A 210 -9.69 19.96 8.63
CA ARG A 210 -10.96 19.67 7.94
C ARG A 210 -10.72 18.97 6.60
N LYS A 211 -9.69 19.37 5.85
CA LYS A 211 -9.30 18.73 4.58
C LYS A 211 -8.70 17.35 4.83
N ALA A 212 -8.00 17.19 5.95
CA ALA A 212 -7.39 15.94 6.38
C ALA A 212 -8.42 14.89 6.83
N LEU A 213 -9.59 15.29 7.31
CA LEU A 213 -10.58 14.39 7.92
C LEU A 213 -11.00 13.23 7.01
N PRO A 214 -11.43 13.42 5.74
CA PRO A 214 -11.79 12.28 4.89
C PRO A 214 -10.59 11.37 4.62
N ILE A 215 -9.38 11.92 4.48
CA ILE A 215 -8.15 11.13 4.28
C ILE A 215 -7.84 10.31 5.54
N ALA A 216 -8.00 10.92 6.71
CA ALA A 216 -7.78 10.29 8.01
C ALA A 216 -8.67 9.07 8.26
N VAL A 217 -9.82 8.98 7.60
CA VAL A 217 -10.71 7.82 7.65
C VAL A 217 -10.41 6.84 6.53
N LEU A 218 -10.29 7.33 5.30
CA LEU A 218 -10.16 6.47 4.10
C LEU A 218 -8.80 5.75 4.05
N ALA A 219 -7.70 6.41 4.44
CA ALA A 219 -6.37 5.82 4.36
C ALA A 219 -6.21 4.61 5.30
N PRO A 220 -6.49 4.69 6.60
CA PRO A 220 -6.44 3.52 7.49
C PRO A 220 -7.45 2.43 7.09
N LEU A 221 -8.67 2.82 6.69
CA LEU A 221 -9.70 1.87 6.29
C LEU A 221 -9.28 1.08 5.05
N SER A 222 -8.70 1.74 4.05
CA SER A 222 -8.20 1.06 2.86
C SER A 222 -7.16 0.00 3.19
N TYR A 223 -6.27 0.28 4.15
CA TYR A 223 -5.25 -0.68 4.56
C TYR A 223 -5.78 -1.77 5.49
N ALA A 224 -6.72 -1.44 6.36
CA ALA A 224 -7.41 -2.44 7.20
C ALA A 224 -8.08 -3.53 6.37
N LEU A 225 -8.68 -3.18 5.22
CA LEU A 225 -9.26 -4.15 4.28
C LEU A 225 -8.19 -5.08 3.69
N VAL A 226 -6.99 -4.58 3.42
CA VAL A 226 -5.86 -5.41 2.95
C VAL A 226 -5.42 -6.38 4.06
N ILE A 227 -5.28 -5.92 5.30
CA ILE A 227 -4.93 -6.78 6.43
C ILE A 227 -6.01 -7.85 6.67
N LEU A 228 -7.29 -7.48 6.58
CA LEU A 228 -8.40 -8.46 6.63
C LEU A 228 -8.29 -9.51 5.52
N ALA A 229 -7.95 -9.09 4.30
CA ALA A 229 -7.74 -10.02 3.19
C ALA A 229 -6.57 -10.99 3.44
N MET A 230 -5.53 -10.55 4.18
CA MET A 230 -4.38 -11.38 4.54
C MET A 230 -4.72 -12.48 5.56
N HIS A 231 -5.78 -12.34 6.34
CA HIS A 231 -6.24 -13.41 7.26
C HIS A 231 -6.84 -14.60 6.51
N GLY A 232 -7.44 -14.36 5.35
CA GLY A 232 -8.14 -15.42 4.59
C GLY A 232 -7.48 -15.79 3.25
N GLY A 233 -6.53 -14.99 2.76
CA GLY A 233 -5.86 -15.17 1.48
C GLY A 233 -4.40 -15.57 1.61
N SER A 234 -3.86 -16.23 0.57
CA SER A 234 -2.41 -16.46 0.52
C SER A 234 -1.64 -15.14 0.33
N PRO A 235 -0.42 -15.00 0.91
CA PRO A 235 0.40 -13.80 0.72
C PRO A 235 0.65 -13.46 -0.76
N SER A 236 0.86 -14.49 -1.58
CA SER A 236 1.05 -14.37 -3.02
C SER A 236 -0.18 -13.75 -3.71
N MET A 237 -1.36 -14.29 -3.44
CA MET A 237 -2.63 -13.80 -4.00
C MET A 237 -2.86 -12.35 -3.58
N VAL A 238 -2.70 -12.02 -2.31
CA VAL A 238 -2.89 -10.65 -1.80
C VAL A 238 -1.89 -9.69 -2.45
N SER A 239 -0.60 -10.06 -2.54
CA SER A 239 0.43 -9.24 -3.16
C SER A 239 0.15 -8.98 -4.64
N THR A 240 -0.23 -10.01 -5.40
CA THR A 240 -0.58 -9.90 -6.82
C THR A 240 -1.82 -9.01 -7.01
N SER A 241 -2.87 -9.25 -6.23
CA SER A 241 -4.13 -8.51 -6.32
C SER A 241 -4.00 -7.04 -5.86
N ARG A 242 -3.03 -6.71 -5.00
CA ARG A 242 -2.74 -5.31 -4.63
C ARG A 242 -2.29 -4.46 -5.83
N SER A 243 -1.84 -5.08 -6.92
CA SER A 243 -1.57 -4.35 -8.17
C SER A 243 -2.83 -3.70 -8.75
N LEU A 244 -4.04 -4.12 -8.33
CA LEU A 244 -5.29 -3.40 -8.61
C LEU A 244 -5.26 -1.94 -8.15
N ASN A 245 -4.50 -1.60 -7.12
CA ASN A 245 -4.33 -0.19 -6.70
C ASN A 245 -3.86 0.69 -7.87
N VAL A 246 -3.00 0.14 -8.72
CA VAL A 246 -2.48 0.84 -9.91
C VAL A 246 -3.56 0.98 -10.98
N ALA A 247 -4.27 -0.12 -11.28
CA ALA A 247 -5.33 -0.12 -12.28
C ALA A 247 -6.48 0.81 -11.85
N VAL A 248 -6.95 0.69 -10.62
CA VAL A 248 -8.03 1.52 -10.07
C VAL A 248 -7.59 2.99 -9.96
N GLY A 249 -6.36 3.27 -9.52
CA GLY A 249 -5.81 4.63 -9.47
C GLY A 249 -5.75 5.27 -10.84
N SER A 250 -5.33 4.51 -11.88
CA SER A 250 -5.30 5.00 -13.26
C SER A 250 -6.71 5.24 -13.81
N LEU A 251 -7.65 4.34 -13.56
CA LEU A 251 -9.05 4.52 -13.96
C LEU A 251 -9.66 5.74 -13.26
N PHE A 252 -9.35 5.94 -11.99
CA PHE A 252 -9.81 7.10 -11.25
C PHE A 252 -9.25 8.41 -11.82
N ALA A 253 -7.97 8.45 -12.20
CA ALA A 253 -7.35 9.59 -12.86
C ALA A 253 -8.01 9.88 -14.22
N ILE A 254 -8.28 8.86 -15.03
CA ILE A 254 -8.98 8.98 -16.32
C ILE A 254 -10.36 9.61 -16.13
N VAL A 255 -11.14 9.11 -15.16
CA VAL A 255 -12.52 9.59 -14.95
C VAL A 255 -12.54 10.97 -14.30
N SER A 256 -11.73 11.20 -13.25
CA SER A 256 -11.79 12.43 -12.44
C SER A 256 -11.01 13.58 -13.04
N LEU A 257 -9.88 13.30 -13.71
CA LEU A 257 -9.03 14.30 -14.36
C LEU A 257 -9.28 14.40 -15.86
N ARG A 258 -10.20 13.57 -16.41
CA ARG A 258 -10.52 13.48 -17.84
C ARG A 258 -9.28 13.23 -18.72
N GLU A 259 -8.29 12.56 -18.16
CA GLU A 259 -7.09 12.14 -18.88
C GLU A 259 -7.46 11.04 -19.90
N ARG A 260 -6.90 11.13 -21.10
CA ARG A 260 -7.04 10.05 -22.07
C ARG A 260 -5.90 9.07 -21.91
N PRO A 261 -6.18 7.78 -21.56
CA PRO A 261 -5.12 6.80 -21.43
C PRO A 261 -4.46 6.56 -22.79
N SER A 262 -3.15 6.35 -22.78
CA SER A 262 -2.47 5.82 -23.96
C SER A 262 -2.97 4.39 -24.26
N ARG A 263 -2.80 3.93 -25.49
CA ARG A 263 -3.17 2.54 -25.84
C ARG A 263 -2.44 1.51 -24.94
N SER A 264 -1.16 1.72 -24.68
CA SER A 264 -0.37 0.90 -23.76
C SER A 264 -0.90 0.96 -22.34
N GLY A 265 -1.31 2.15 -21.86
CA GLY A 265 -1.94 2.31 -20.55
C GLY A 265 -3.22 1.51 -20.41
N ALA A 266 -4.12 1.57 -21.39
CA ALA A 266 -5.38 0.82 -21.38
C ALA A 266 -5.15 -0.70 -21.40
N VAL A 267 -4.24 -1.19 -22.25
CA VAL A 267 -3.86 -2.61 -22.31
C VAL A 267 -3.24 -3.06 -20.99
N GLY A 268 -2.32 -2.27 -20.43
CA GLY A 268 -1.66 -2.59 -19.14
C GLY A 268 -2.66 -2.68 -17.98
N ILE A 269 -3.61 -1.75 -17.88
CA ILE A 269 -4.70 -1.80 -16.89
C ILE A 269 -5.51 -3.10 -17.06
N GLY A 270 -5.89 -3.45 -18.29
CA GLY A 270 -6.63 -4.68 -18.56
C GLY A 270 -5.88 -5.94 -18.13
N LEU A 271 -4.57 -6.02 -18.42
CA LEU A 271 -3.71 -7.14 -17.99
C LEU A 271 -3.58 -7.23 -16.46
N ILE A 272 -3.44 -6.10 -15.76
CA ILE A 272 -3.37 -6.08 -14.30
C ILE A 272 -4.69 -6.56 -13.69
N CYS A 273 -5.83 -6.10 -14.21
CA CYS A 273 -7.14 -6.56 -13.74
C CYS A 273 -7.34 -8.07 -13.99
N ALA A 274 -7.02 -8.55 -15.19
CA ALA A 274 -7.08 -9.98 -15.51
C ALA A 274 -6.15 -10.82 -14.63
N GLY A 275 -4.95 -10.33 -14.35
CA GLY A 275 -3.98 -10.98 -13.48
C GLY A 275 -4.42 -11.06 -12.04
N ALA A 276 -5.01 -9.99 -11.50
CA ALA A 276 -5.57 -9.99 -10.15
C ALA A 276 -6.75 -10.96 -10.01
N LEU A 277 -7.63 -11.02 -11.01
CA LEU A 277 -8.74 -12.00 -11.05
C LEU A 277 -8.21 -13.44 -11.13
N ALA A 278 -7.27 -13.70 -12.01
CA ALA A 278 -6.67 -15.03 -12.14
C ALA A 278 -5.98 -15.48 -10.84
N SER A 279 -5.33 -14.57 -10.11
CA SER A 279 -4.65 -14.90 -8.86
C SER A 279 -5.60 -15.28 -7.73
N ALA A 280 -6.89 -15.00 -7.86
CA ALA A 280 -7.92 -15.34 -6.89
C ALA A 280 -8.58 -16.70 -7.15
N LEU A 281 -8.31 -17.31 -8.32
CA LEU A 281 -8.74 -18.66 -8.71
C LEU A 281 -7.69 -19.70 -8.29
#